data_944d8e1d4ec10bde3bf7bbbe659a19a6
#
_entry.id   944d8e1d4ec10bde3bf7bbbe659a19a6
#
_cell.length_a   1.000
_cell.length_b   1.000
_cell.length_c   1.000
_cell.angle_alpha   90.00
_cell.angle_beta   90.00
_cell.angle_gamma   90.00
#
_symmetry.space_group_name_H-M   'P 1'
#
loop_
_entity.id
_entity.type
_entity.pdbx_description
1 polymer ?
#
loop_
_entity_poly.entity_id
_entity_poly.type
_entity_poly.pdbx_seq_one_letter_code
_entity_poly.pdbx_strand_id
1 'polypeptide(L)'
;MDMKKSILLFLAGVVVFSSCAKKVSTSPNEDAKVLFDAWMKVNHPDLQPTPLGAYILENTPGRGVMIDENCAFVRVMYSNGTLDGTISATNREELAKQLGKYNETYDYGPQFWSMEALYAGVAESVRNMRVGGSIKLIVPGWLMSAKRYDTQEEYLKNVTGTNTIYDIDIVEGVWDVNKWQIDSLSRYVESHCGISSADSVKLGYYYISESVQPESTKFESDTTIYINYTGRLLNGKVFDTTIKDTAVCYGIYSSGKSYKPVSVSVKVEDYTQTSFTSSGSTLIDGFSYTLSQMKSLEKGSGIFIANLGYGASGSGNVIAPYAPLRFDIEIVEGED
;
A
#
# COMPACT_ATOMS: atom_id res chain seq x y z
N MET A 1 70.18 -44.84 -26.83
CA MET A 1 68.81 -44.26 -27.04
C MET A 1 68.72 -43.02 -26.24
N ASP A 2 68.73 -41.87 -26.92
CA ASP A 2 69.13 -40.56 -26.38
C ASP A 2 68.11 -39.98 -25.39
N MET A 3 68.59 -39.77 -24.18
CA MET A 3 67.85 -39.16 -23.06
C MET A 3 67.39 -37.71 -23.37
N LYS A 4 67.96 -37.08 -24.42
CA LYS A 4 67.61 -35.72 -24.88
C LYS A 4 66.31 -35.65 -25.69
N LYS A 5 65.84 -36.76 -26.27
CA LYS A 5 64.58 -36.81 -27.05
C LYS A 5 63.35 -37.00 -26.17
N SER A 6 63.50 -37.62 -24.99
CA SER A 6 62.39 -37.80 -24.05
C SER A 6 62.00 -36.52 -23.27
N ILE A 7 62.96 -35.58 -23.09
CA ILE A 7 62.67 -34.29 -22.41
C ILE A 7 61.89 -33.31 -23.29
N LEU A 8 62.11 -33.43 -24.64
CA LEU A 8 61.37 -32.52 -25.57
C LEU A 8 59.92 -32.93 -25.78
N LEU A 9 59.57 -34.22 -25.59
CA LEU A 9 58.19 -34.69 -25.65
C LEU A 9 57.37 -34.38 -24.40
N PHE A 10 58.03 -34.20 -23.24
CA PHE A 10 57.33 -33.85 -21.98
C PHE A 10 57.06 -32.35 -21.83
N LEU A 11 57.81 -31.48 -22.56
CA LEU A 11 57.56 -30.06 -22.57
C LEU A 11 56.44 -29.66 -23.56
N ALA A 12 56.14 -30.47 -24.55
CA ALA A 12 55.05 -30.19 -25.50
C ALA A 12 53.64 -30.58 -24.96
N GLY A 13 53.58 -31.38 -23.91
CA GLY A 13 52.32 -31.84 -23.29
C GLY A 13 51.73 -30.88 -22.23
N VAL A 14 52.47 -29.86 -21.78
CA VAL A 14 52.05 -28.98 -20.66
C VAL A 14 51.36 -27.65 -21.14
N VAL A 15 51.33 -27.41 -22.45
CA VAL A 15 50.81 -26.13 -23.01
C VAL A 15 49.31 -26.18 -23.39
N VAL A 16 48.61 -27.29 -23.20
CA VAL A 16 47.21 -27.43 -23.67
C VAL A 16 46.16 -27.34 -22.54
N PHE A 17 46.55 -27.09 -21.29
CA PHE A 17 45.60 -26.98 -20.14
C PHE A 17 45.53 -25.57 -19.53
N SER A 18 45.79 -24.53 -20.29
CA SER A 18 45.54 -23.16 -19.80
C SER A 18 44.58 -22.44 -20.72
N SER A 19 43.31 -22.79 -20.70
CA SER A 19 42.25 -21.92 -21.16
C SER A 19 40.88 -22.41 -20.83
N CYS A 20 40.56 -22.35 -19.58
CA CYS A 20 39.23 -22.02 -19.11
C CYS A 20 39.37 -21.21 -17.81
N ALA A 21 40.00 -20.05 -17.94
CA ALA A 21 39.80 -19.03 -16.91
C ALA A 21 38.32 -18.64 -17.03
N LYS A 22 37.49 -19.20 -16.15
CA LYS A 22 36.13 -18.73 -15.92
C LYS A 22 36.26 -17.22 -15.75
N LYS A 23 35.68 -16.43 -16.66
CA LYS A 23 35.60 -14.97 -16.48
C LYS A 23 35.07 -14.76 -15.07
N VAL A 24 35.85 -14.11 -14.24
CA VAL A 24 35.35 -13.72 -12.90
C VAL A 24 34.20 -12.78 -13.18
N SER A 25 32.99 -13.17 -12.80
CA SER A 25 31.81 -12.32 -12.90
C SER A 25 32.12 -10.99 -12.23
N THR A 26 31.98 -9.89 -12.95
CA THR A 26 32.20 -8.54 -12.44
C THR A 26 30.92 -7.96 -11.82
N SER A 27 29.80 -8.63 -12.03
CA SER A 27 28.49 -8.27 -11.51
C SER A 27 27.90 -9.38 -10.65
N PRO A 28 27.31 -9.08 -9.48
CA PRO A 28 26.68 -10.08 -8.62
C PRO A 28 25.51 -10.80 -9.31
N ASN A 29 24.98 -10.26 -10.40
CA ASN A 29 23.83 -10.80 -11.11
C ASN A 29 24.15 -11.49 -12.43
N GLU A 30 25.42 -11.56 -12.89
CA GLU A 30 25.73 -12.20 -14.18
C GLU A 30 25.34 -13.67 -14.18
N ASP A 31 25.72 -14.42 -13.15
CA ASP A 31 25.33 -15.82 -13.03
C ASP A 31 23.81 -15.99 -12.83
N ALA A 32 23.18 -15.11 -12.05
CA ALA A 32 21.73 -15.10 -11.88
C ALA A 32 20.98 -14.82 -13.19
N LYS A 33 21.50 -13.91 -14.01
CA LYS A 33 20.95 -13.63 -15.35
C LYS A 33 21.07 -14.84 -16.27
N VAL A 34 22.21 -15.50 -16.30
CA VAL A 34 22.42 -16.70 -17.13
C VAL A 34 21.43 -17.81 -16.75
N LEU A 35 21.22 -18.02 -15.45
CA LEU A 35 20.24 -19.00 -14.95
C LEU A 35 18.80 -18.59 -15.29
N PHE A 36 18.47 -17.33 -15.12
CA PHE A 36 17.15 -16.79 -15.44
C PHE A 36 16.87 -16.89 -16.95
N ASP A 37 17.80 -16.48 -17.80
CA ASP A 37 17.67 -16.56 -19.26
C ASP A 37 17.50 -18.01 -19.73
N ALA A 38 18.23 -18.96 -19.12
CA ALA A 38 18.07 -20.38 -19.39
C ALA A 38 16.69 -20.89 -18.96
N TRP A 39 16.20 -20.47 -17.80
CA TRP A 39 14.85 -20.79 -17.31
C TRP A 39 13.78 -20.23 -18.25
N MET A 40 13.90 -18.97 -18.66
CA MET A 40 12.97 -18.32 -19.61
C MET A 40 12.95 -19.08 -20.95
N LYS A 41 14.12 -19.45 -21.47
CA LYS A 41 14.23 -20.19 -22.74
C LYS A 41 13.53 -21.57 -22.68
N VAL A 42 13.52 -22.22 -21.52
CA VAL A 42 12.85 -23.52 -21.33
C VAL A 42 11.35 -23.35 -21.14
N ASN A 43 10.91 -22.38 -20.33
CA ASN A 43 9.53 -22.24 -19.92
C ASN A 43 8.71 -21.29 -20.81
N HIS A 44 9.37 -20.31 -21.43
CA HIS A 44 8.74 -19.27 -22.25
C HIS A 44 9.60 -18.94 -23.48
N PRO A 45 9.87 -19.91 -24.38
CA PRO A 45 10.85 -19.77 -25.47
C PRO A 45 10.51 -18.67 -26.49
N ASP A 46 9.22 -18.35 -26.64
CA ASP A 46 8.71 -17.41 -27.63
C ASP A 46 8.62 -15.96 -27.13
N LEU A 47 8.80 -15.75 -25.82
CA LEU A 47 8.70 -14.43 -25.24
C LEU A 47 9.99 -13.61 -25.44
N GLN A 48 9.79 -12.32 -25.76
CA GLN A 48 10.89 -11.36 -25.82
C GLN A 48 10.85 -10.45 -24.58
N PRO A 49 12.01 -10.05 -24.05
CA PRO A 49 12.07 -9.13 -22.92
C PRO A 49 11.66 -7.71 -23.32
N THR A 50 11.18 -6.95 -22.37
CA THR A 50 11.08 -5.49 -22.45
C THR A 50 12.48 -4.86 -22.55
N PRO A 51 12.63 -3.56 -22.89
CA PRO A 51 13.93 -2.90 -22.96
C PRO A 51 14.81 -3.05 -21.71
N LEU A 52 14.22 -3.07 -20.50
CA LEU A 52 14.98 -3.32 -19.27
C LEU A 52 15.15 -4.80 -18.92
N GLY A 53 14.39 -5.70 -19.56
CA GLY A 53 14.53 -7.14 -19.37
C GLY A 53 13.45 -7.83 -18.56
N ALA A 54 12.30 -7.21 -18.33
CA ALA A 54 11.10 -7.88 -17.85
C ALA A 54 10.43 -8.67 -18.99
N TYR A 55 9.55 -9.62 -18.68
CA TYR A 55 8.83 -10.42 -19.66
C TYR A 55 7.32 -10.34 -19.42
N ILE A 56 6.57 -9.98 -20.44
CA ILE A 56 5.11 -9.91 -20.39
C ILE A 56 4.54 -11.27 -20.77
N LEU A 57 3.88 -11.94 -19.82
CA LEU A 57 3.22 -13.23 -20.05
C LEU A 57 1.85 -13.05 -20.68
N GLU A 58 1.07 -12.11 -20.16
CA GLU A 58 -0.29 -11.81 -20.59
C GLU A 58 -0.51 -10.30 -20.54
N ASN A 59 -1.23 -9.77 -21.52
CA ASN A 59 -1.59 -8.35 -21.57
C ASN A 59 -3.00 -8.22 -22.15
N THR A 60 -3.93 -7.72 -21.34
CA THR A 60 -5.28 -7.36 -21.76
C THR A 60 -5.40 -5.84 -21.80
N PRO A 61 -5.54 -5.24 -23.00
CA PRO A 61 -5.63 -3.79 -23.11
C PRO A 61 -6.88 -3.24 -22.42
N GLY A 62 -6.70 -2.19 -21.60
CA GLY A 62 -7.80 -1.39 -21.08
C GLY A 62 -8.39 -0.44 -22.13
N ARG A 63 -9.55 0.15 -21.79
CA ARG A 63 -10.24 1.14 -22.63
C ARG A 63 -10.29 2.54 -22.03
N GLY A 64 -9.86 2.67 -20.77
CA GLY A 64 -9.85 3.95 -20.04
C GLY A 64 -8.67 4.85 -20.41
N VAL A 65 -8.42 5.83 -19.55
CA VAL A 65 -7.32 6.79 -19.69
C VAL A 65 -5.98 6.07 -19.68
N MET A 66 -5.03 6.54 -20.47
CA MET A 66 -3.67 6.00 -20.54
C MET A 66 -2.86 6.47 -19.31
N ILE A 67 -2.09 5.57 -18.74
CA ILE A 67 -1.12 5.86 -17.67
C ILE A 67 0.11 6.48 -18.33
N ASP A 68 0.13 7.80 -18.41
CA ASP A 68 1.20 8.59 -19.02
C ASP A 68 2.37 8.86 -18.05
N GLU A 69 3.36 9.61 -18.49
CA GLU A 69 4.54 9.96 -17.70
C GLU A 69 4.24 10.86 -16.49
N ASN A 70 3.14 11.62 -16.53
CA ASN A 70 2.73 12.53 -15.46
C ASN A 70 1.82 11.86 -14.42
N CYS A 71 1.38 10.62 -14.66
CA CYS A 71 0.58 9.88 -13.70
C CYS A 71 1.43 9.57 -12.46
N ALA A 72 1.06 10.14 -11.32
CA ALA A 72 1.82 10.02 -10.08
C ALA A 72 1.58 8.67 -9.38
N PHE A 73 0.34 8.16 -9.44
CA PHE A 73 -0.06 6.92 -8.81
C PHE A 73 -0.96 6.10 -9.73
N VAL A 74 -0.89 4.78 -9.57
CA VAL A 74 -1.92 3.87 -10.08
C VAL A 74 -2.60 3.18 -8.92
N ARG A 75 -3.93 2.96 -9.02
CA ARG A 75 -4.66 2.09 -8.11
C ARG A 75 -4.83 0.75 -8.77
N VAL A 76 -4.38 -0.29 -8.09
CA VAL A 76 -4.27 -1.63 -8.68
C VAL A 76 -4.87 -2.71 -7.79
N MET A 77 -5.48 -3.72 -8.43
CA MET A 77 -5.61 -5.05 -7.85
C MET A 77 -4.42 -5.87 -8.28
N TYR A 78 -3.82 -6.65 -7.37
CA TYR A 78 -2.64 -7.42 -7.73
C TYR A 78 -2.51 -8.73 -6.97
N SER A 79 -1.70 -9.59 -7.51
CA SER A 79 -0.99 -10.64 -6.79
C SER A 79 0.47 -10.68 -7.24
N ASN A 80 1.36 -11.12 -6.37
CA ASN A 80 2.73 -11.42 -6.74
C ASN A 80 3.20 -12.74 -6.12
N GLY A 81 4.23 -13.32 -6.72
CA GLY A 81 4.74 -14.61 -6.27
C GLY A 81 6.05 -15.01 -6.93
N THR A 82 6.49 -16.19 -6.62
CA THR A 82 7.73 -16.79 -7.13
C THR A 82 7.50 -17.47 -8.48
N LEU A 83 8.59 -17.80 -9.20
CA LEU A 83 8.53 -18.43 -10.52
C LEU A 83 7.88 -19.83 -10.52
N ASP A 84 7.80 -20.50 -9.38
CA ASP A 84 7.11 -21.79 -9.20
C ASP A 84 5.58 -21.63 -9.03
N GLY A 85 5.07 -20.39 -9.05
CA GLY A 85 3.64 -20.09 -8.92
C GLY A 85 3.16 -19.89 -7.48
N THR A 86 4.03 -19.95 -6.48
CA THR A 86 3.65 -19.70 -5.09
C THR A 86 3.33 -18.21 -4.91
N ILE A 87 2.07 -17.89 -4.55
CA ILE A 87 1.63 -16.51 -4.30
C ILE A 87 2.18 -16.02 -2.95
N SER A 88 2.92 -14.93 -2.97
CA SER A 88 3.51 -14.28 -1.81
C SER A 88 2.57 -13.26 -1.18
N ALA A 89 1.99 -12.38 -1.99
CA ALA A 89 1.05 -11.35 -1.56
C ALA A 89 -0.07 -11.12 -2.58
N THR A 90 -1.21 -10.65 -2.08
CA THR A 90 -2.34 -10.22 -2.90
C THR A 90 -3.23 -9.26 -2.11
N ASN A 91 -3.88 -8.32 -2.82
CA ASN A 91 -4.99 -7.51 -2.30
C ASN A 91 -6.35 -7.95 -2.87
N ARG A 92 -6.40 -9.10 -3.57
CA ARG A 92 -7.64 -9.72 -4.06
C ARG A 92 -8.22 -10.61 -2.98
N GLU A 93 -9.37 -10.22 -2.42
CA GLU A 93 -10.01 -10.91 -1.30
C GLU A 93 -10.29 -12.39 -1.59
N GLU A 94 -10.88 -12.68 -2.74
CA GLU A 94 -11.23 -14.07 -3.12
C GLU A 94 -9.99 -14.94 -3.28
N LEU A 95 -8.91 -14.40 -3.83
CA LEU A 95 -7.64 -15.13 -3.91
C LEU A 95 -7.03 -15.37 -2.52
N ALA A 96 -7.11 -14.38 -1.62
CA ALA A 96 -6.67 -14.56 -0.24
C ALA A 96 -7.45 -15.66 0.49
N LYS A 97 -8.77 -15.74 0.27
CA LYS A 97 -9.63 -16.84 0.78
C LYS A 97 -9.22 -18.20 0.23
N GLN A 98 -9.03 -18.30 -1.10
CA GLN A 98 -8.61 -19.55 -1.75
C GLN A 98 -7.24 -20.04 -1.24
N LEU A 99 -6.34 -19.13 -0.92
CA LEU A 99 -5.02 -19.44 -0.38
C LEU A 99 -5.02 -19.72 1.14
N GLY A 100 -6.16 -19.60 1.81
CA GLY A 100 -6.24 -19.69 3.29
C GLY A 100 -5.49 -18.58 4.02
N LYS A 101 -5.26 -17.44 3.35
CA LYS A 101 -4.56 -16.25 3.88
C LYS A 101 -5.50 -15.06 4.15
N TYR A 102 -6.81 -15.28 4.01
CA TYR A 102 -7.79 -14.24 4.29
C TYR A 102 -7.76 -13.82 5.75
N ASN A 103 -7.81 -12.53 5.98
CA ASN A 103 -7.95 -11.92 7.31
C ASN A 103 -9.04 -10.84 7.22
N GLU A 104 -10.10 -11.01 8.01
CA GLU A 104 -11.26 -10.11 8.00
C GLU A 104 -10.92 -8.67 8.45
N THR A 105 -9.81 -8.48 9.16
CA THR A 105 -9.35 -7.14 9.55
C THR A 105 -8.65 -6.38 8.43
N TYR A 106 -8.18 -7.08 7.35
CA TYR A 106 -7.43 -6.44 6.26
C TYR A 106 -8.37 -5.72 5.29
N ASP A 107 -7.89 -4.58 4.77
CA ASP A 107 -8.57 -3.88 3.69
C ASP A 107 -8.15 -4.49 2.34
N TYR A 108 -9.07 -5.24 1.72
CA TYR A 108 -8.91 -5.78 0.38
C TYR A 108 -9.54 -4.82 -0.63
N GLY A 109 -8.83 -4.55 -1.70
CA GLY A 109 -9.30 -3.65 -2.73
C GLY A 109 -8.16 -2.93 -3.43
N PRO A 110 -8.46 -2.00 -4.35
CA PRO A 110 -7.43 -1.30 -5.12
C PRO A 110 -6.50 -0.49 -4.22
N GLN A 111 -5.20 -0.81 -4.26
CA GLN A 111 -4.15 -0.12 -3.50
C GLN A 111 -3.44 0.92 -4.35
N PHE A 112 -2.98 1.99 -3.72
CA PHE A 112 -2.14 3.01 -4.34
C PHE A 112 -0.71 2.52 -4.50
N TRP A 113 -0.22 2.56 -5.73
CA TRP A 113 1.18 2.38 -6.05
C TRP A 113 1.74 3.68 -6.63
N SER A 114 2.73 4.26 -5.97
CA SER A 114 3.46 5.42 -6.50
C SER A 114 4.30 4.99 -7.70
N MET A 115 4.13 5.64 -8.84
CA MET A 115 4.90 5.35 -10.06
C MET A 115 6.40 5.60 -9.88
N GLU A 116 6.77 6.52 -8.98
CA GLU A 116 8.16 6.79 -8.61
C GLU A 116 8.75 5.66 -7.74
N ALA A 117 7.97 5.14 -6.80
CA ALA A 117 8.40 4.11 -5.85
C ALA A 117 8.26 2.67 -6.40
N LEU A 118 7.61 2.47 -7.55
CA LEU A 118 7.52 1.15 -8.18
C LEU A 118 8.89 0.61 -8.57
N TYR A 119 9.05 -0.70 -8.45
CA TYR A 119 10.22 -1.38 -9.03
C TYR A 119 10.31 -1.15 -10.53
N ALA A 120 11.53 -1.00 -11.04
CA ALA A 120 11.79 -0.58 -12.42
C ALA A 120 11.06 -1.44 -13.46
N GLY A 121 11.11 -2.77 -13.33
CA GLY A 121 10.45 -3.67 -14.27
C GLY A 121 8.93 -3.58 -14.23
N VAL A 122 8.33 -3.30 -13.07
CA VAL A 122 6.88 -3.07 -12.96
C VAL A 122 6.51 -1.72 -13.57
N ALA A 123 7.26 -0.66 -13.23
CA ALA A 123 6.99 0.69 -13.72
C ALA A 123 7.08 0.80 -15.24
N GLU A 124 8.08 0.15 -15.86
CA GLU A 124 8.22 0.06 -17.32
C GLU A 124 7.00 -0.59 -17.96
N SER A 125 6.52 -1.69 -17.36
CA SER A 125 5.43 -2.49 -17.92
C SER A 125 4.05 -1.85 -17.74
N VAL A 126 3.83 -1.12 -16.63
CA VAL A 126 2.55 -0.43 -16.33
C VAL A 126 2.42 0.89 -17.11
N ARG A 127 3.54 1.55 -17.41
CA ARG A 127 3.54 2.78 -18.20
C ARG A 127 2.97 2.52 -19.58
N ASN A 128 2.14 3.43 -20.08
CA ASN A 128 1.39 3.34 -21.33
C ASN A 128 0.25 2.29 -21.34
N MET A 129 0.01 1.57 -20.24
CA MET A 129 -1.24 0.82 -20.09
C MET A 129 -2.44 1.76 -19.97
N ARG A 130 -3.62 1.23 -20.22
CA ARG A 130 -4.89 1.97 -20.01
C ARG A 130 -5.62 1.43 -18.80
N VAL A 131 -6.31 2.30 -18.10
CA VAL A 131 -7.26 1.94 -17.04
C VAL A 131 -8.25 0.88 -17.54
N GLY A 132 -8.52 -0.12 -16.71
CA GLY A 132 -9.33 -1.30 -17.04
C GLY A 132 -8.55 -2.38 -17.80
N GLY A 133 -7.24 -2.22 -17.99
CA GLY A 133 -6.35 -3.27 -18.53
C GLY A 133 -5.73 -4.11 -17.42
N SER A 134 -5.25 -5.29 -17.79
CA SER A 134 -4.50 -6.19 -16.91
C SER A 134 -3.21 -6.67 -17.56
N ILE A 135 -2.21 -6.94 -16.74
CA ILE A 135 -0.92 -7.45 -17.18
C ILE A 135 -0.39 -8.50 -16.21
N LYS A 136 0.10 -9.60 -16.76
CA LYS A 136 0.88 -10.58 -16.02
C LYS A 136 2.31 -10.59 -16.54
N LEU A 137 3.28 -10.43 -15.66
CA LEU A 137 4.66 -10.25 -16.05
C LEU A 137 5.63 -10.92 -15.10
N ILE A 138 6.81 -11.27 -15.61
CA ILE A 138 7.95 -11.72 -14.84
C ILE A 138 8.94 -10.55 -14.75
N VAL A 139 9.26 -10.16 -13.51
CA VAL A 139 10.26 -9.14 -13.21
C VAL A 139 11.49 -9.84 -12.65
N PRO A 140 12.64 -9.83 -13.35
CA PRO A 140 13.86 -10.42 -12.83
C PRO A 140 14.41 -9.62 -11.65
N GLY A 141 15.16 -10.32 -10.79
CA GLY A 141 15.65 -9.78 -9.52
C GLY A 141 16.43 -8.48 -9.64
N TRP A 142 17.18 -8.29 -10.72
CA TRP A 142 17.93 -7.04 -10.96
C TRP A 142 17.06 -5.83 -11.32
N LEU A 143 15.75 -6.01 -11.61
CA LEU A 143 14.79 -4.91 -11.80
C LEU A 143 13.94 -4.62 -10.56
N MET A 144 14.20 -5.28 -9.43
CA MET A 144 13.49 -5.14 -8.17
C MET A 144 14.06 -3.97 -7.34
N SER A 145 14.15 -2.79 -7.95
CA SER A 145 14.56 -1.54 -7.31
C SER A 145 13.70 -0.38 -7.80
N ALA A 146 13.36 0.52 -6.88
CA ALA A 146 12.72 1.80 -7.22
C ALA A 146 13.72 2.80 -7.83
N LYS A 147 15.02 2.65 -7.55
CA LYS A 147 16.05 3.49 -8.17
C LYS A 147 16.08 3.23 -9.67
N ARG A 148 16.15 4.31 -10.45
CA ARG A 148 16.20 4.26 -11.91
C ARG A 148 17.64 4.31 -12.39
N TYR A 149 17.93 3.47 -13.40
CA TYR A 149 19.19 3.44 -14.15
C TYR A 149 18.84 3.44 -15.63
N ASP A 150 19.77 3.90 -16.46
CA ASP A 150 19.51 4.10 -17.88
C ASP A 150 19.62 2.79 -18.69
N THR A 151 20.38 1.83 -18.19
CA THR A 151 20.67 0.58 -18.93
C THR A 151 20.46 -0.67 -18.08
N GLN A 152 20.19 -1.80 -18.74
CA GLN A 152 20.09 -3.11 -18.08
C GLN A 152 21.41 -3.49 -17.39
N GLU A 153 22.56 -3.15 -17.98
CA GLU A 153 23.87 -3.43 -17.38
C GLU A 153 24.05 -2.72 -16.04
N GLU A 154 23.56 -1.48 -15.91
CA GLU A 154 23.63 -0.74 -14.64
C GLU A 154 22.74 -1.38 -13.59
N TYR A 155 21.53 -1.85 -13.94
CA TYR A 155 20.69 -2.63 -13.05
C TYR A 155 21.39 -3.90 -12.61
N LEU A 156 21.93 -4.69 -13.51
CA LEU A 156 22.67 -5.93 -13.22
C LEU A 156 23.86 -5.69 -12.29
N LYS A 157 24.52 -4.55 -12.41
CA LYS A 157 25.67 -4.18 -11.56
C LYS A 157 25.28 -3.74 -10.16
N ASN A 158 24.13 -3.08 -9.99
CA ASN A 158 23.81 -2.34 -8.77
C ASN A 158 22.63 -2.90 -7.98
N VAL A 159 21.80 -3.77 -8.55
CA VAL A 159 20.57 -4.26 -7.93
C VAL A 159 20.59 -5.76 -7.79
N THR A 160 20.27 -6.24 -6.59
CA THR A 160 20.03 -7.66 -6.32
C THR A 160 18.62 -7.85 -5.76
N GLY A 161 17.93 -8.89 -6.20
CA GLY A 161 16.57 -9.19 -5.77
C GLY A 161 16.14 -10.58 -6.22
N THR A 162 14.89 -10.90 -6.00
CA THR A 162 14.28 -12.19 -6.36
C THR A 162 13.41 -12.02 -7.60
N ASN A 163 13.53 -12.97 -8.55
CA ASN A 163 12.63 -13.02 -9.70
C ASN A 163 11.19 -13.19 -9.24
N THR A 164 10.30 -12.32 -9.69
CA THR A 164 8.93 -12.24 -9.19
C THR A 164 7.93 -12.18 -10.34
N ILE A 165 6.88 -12.98 -10.26
CA ILE A 165 5.71 -12.87 -11.14
C ILE A 165 4.75 -11.86 -10.51
N TYR A 166 4.28 -10.91 -11.30
CA TYR A 166 3.19 -10.00 -10.97
C TYR A 166 1.99 -10.26 -11.86
N ASP A 167 0.81 -10.18 -11.30
CA ASP A 167 -0.48 -10.16 -11.97
C ASP A 167 -1.23 -8.92 -11.48
N ILE A 168 -1.48 -7.95 -12.37
CA ILE A 168 -1.88 -6.59 -12.03
C ILE A 168 -3.06 -6.18 -12.89
N ASP A 169 -4.16 -5.71 -12.24
CA ASP A 169 -5.25 -4.99 -12.90
C ASP A 169 -5.12 -3.50 -12.61
N ILE A 170 -5.12 -2.67 -13.66
CA ILE A 170 -5.11 -1.21 -13.53
C ILE A 170 -6.55 -0.72 -13.34
N VAL A 171 -6.88 -0.35 -12.10
CA VAL A 171 -8.23 0.09 -11.74
C VAL A 171 -8.40 1.59 -12.02
N GLU A 172 -7.38 2.39 -11.70
CA GLU A 172 -7.45 3.85 -11.83
C GLU A 172 -6.04 4.45 -11.95
N GLY A 173 -5.91 5.53 -12.75
CA GLY A 173 -4.74 6.41 -12.74
C GLY A 173 -5.03 7.65 -11.90
N VAL A 174 -4.07 8.09 -11.10
CA VAL A 174 -4.21 9.25 -10.21
C VAL A 174 -3.02 10.19 -10.41
N TRP A 175 -3.29 11.36 -10.98
CA TRP A 175 -2.29 12.40 -11.26
C TRP A 175 -2.07 13.34 -10.06
N ASP A 176 -3.14 13.58 -9.28
CA ASP A 176 -3.14 14.37 -8.04
C ASP A 176 -3.88 13.62 -6.95
N VAL A 177 -3.15 13.07 -6.00
CA VAL A 177 -3.71 12.26 -4.91
C VAL A 177 -4.54 13.09 -3.93
N ASN A 178 -4.19 14.38 -3.73
CA ASN A 178 -4.96 15.25 -2.84
C ASN A 178 -6.32 15.56 -3.47
N LYS A 179 -6.34 15.93 -4.76
CA LYS A 179 -7.58 16.12 -5.49
C LYS A 179 -8.43 14.85 -5.49
N TRP A 180 -7.82 13.69 -5.73
CA TRP A 180 -8.53 12.40 -5.71
C TRP A 180 -9.19 12.13 -4.35
N GLN A 181 -8.49 12.40 -3.24
CA GLN A 181 -9.04 12.23 -1.88
C GLN A 181 -10.22 13.17 -1.64
N ILE A 182 -10.09 14.45 -2.01
CA ILE A 182 -11.15 15.46 -1.88
C ILE A 182 -12.38 15.06 -2.69
N ASP A 183 -12.20 14.68 -3.95
CA ASP A 183 -13.29 14.25 -4.84
C ASP A 183 -13.97 12.96 -4.31
N SER A 184 -13.19 12.04 -3.75
CA SER A 184 -13.71 10.80 -3.16
C SER A 184 -14.52 11.08 -1.89
N LEU A 185 -14.02 11.99 -1.05
CA LEU A 185 -14.70 12.43 0.16
C LEU A 185 -16.02 13.14 -0.17
N SER A 186 -16.00 14.06 -1.12
CA SER A 186 -17.17 14.80 -1.59
C SER A 186 -18.27 13.86 -2.10
N ARG A 187 -17.90 12.90 -2.94
CA ARG A 187 -18.84 11.87 -3.42
C ARG A 187 -19.41 11.02 -2.29
N TYR A 188 -18.58 10.67 -1.31
CA TYR A 188 -19.02 9.90 -0.17
C TYR A 188 -20.05 10.64 0.68
N VAL A 189 -19.79 11.91 1.04
CA VAL A 189 -20.71 12.67 1.90
C VAL A 189 -22.04 12.96 1.21
N GLU A 190 -22.03 13.23 -0.09
CA GLU A 190 -23.25 13.40 -0.89
C GLU A 190 -24.08 12.13 -1.00
N SER A 191 -23.43 10.98 -1.23
CA SER A 191 -24.13 9.71 -1.47
C SER A 191 -24.54 8.97 -0.21
N HIS A 192 -23.78 9.11 0.89
CA HIS A 192 -23.98 8.30 2.11
C HIS A 192 -24.40 9.13 3.33
N CYS A 193 -24.11 10.44 3.34
CA CYS A 193 -24.41 11.27 4.50
C CYS A 193 -25.55 12.27 4.22
N GLY A 194 -25.94 12.43 2.96
CA GLY A 194 -27.03 13.35 2.59
C GLY A 194 -26.69 14.83 2.78
N ILE A 195 -25.40 15.17 2.84
CA ILE A 195 -24.91 16.55 2.96
C ILE A 195 -24.23 16.99 1.67
N SER A 196 -24.23 18.29 1.38
CA SER A 196 -23.56 18.84 0.20
C SER A 196 -22.04 18.82 0.37
N SER A 197 -21.33 18.57 -0.71
CA SER A 197 -19.87 18.73 -0.75
C SER A 197 -19.41 20.17 -0.47
N ALA A 198 -20.32 21.17 -0.64
CA ALA A 198 -20.06 22.56 -0.29
C ALA A 198 -20.08 22.82 1.24
N ASP A 199 -20.64 21.90 2.05
CA ASP A 199 -20.75 22.05 3.51
C ASP A 199 -19.47 21.61 4.25
N SER A 200 -18.33 21.54 3.54
CA SER A 200 -17.04 21.22 4.17
C SER A 200 -16.65 22.31 5.18
N VAL A 201 -16.29 21.89 6.40
CA VAL A 201 -15.80 22.79 7.46
C VAL A 201 -14.44 23.38 7.09
N LYS A 202 -13.59 22.57 6.49
CA LYS A 202 -12.33 22.95 5.85
C LYS A 202 -12.02 21.97 4.71
N LEU A 203 -11.08 22.36 3.85
CA LEU A 203 -10.71 21.52 2.71
C LEU A 203 -10.34 20.09 3.14
N GLY A 204 -11.07 19.11 2.61
CA GLY A 204 -10.86 17.70 2.91
C GLY A 204 -11.34 17.27 4.31
N TYR A 205 -12.27 18.02 4.91
CA TYR A 205 -12.85 17.66 6.21
C TYR A 205 -14.33 18.05 6.28
N TYR A 206 -15.15 17.12 6.75
CA TYR A 206 -16.57 17.31 7.04
C TYR A 206 -16.88 16.94 8.49
N TYR A 207 -17.79 17.70 9.09
CA TYR A 207 -18.34 17.40 10.40
C TYR A 207 -19.86 17.25 10.31
N ILE A 208 -20.38 16.19 10.92
CA ILE A 208 -21.82 15.92 11.00
C ILE A 208 -22.20 15.82 12.48
N SER A 209 -23.01 16.76 12.94
CA SER A 209 -23.66 16.66 14.26
C SER A 209 -24.88 15.75 14.13
N GLU A 210 -24.90 14.62 14.85
CA GLU A 210 -25.98 13.63 14.79
C GLU A 210 -27.03 13.87 15.86
N SER A 211 -26.60 14.15 17.09
CA SER A 211 -27.50 14.49 18.19
C SER A 211 -26.78 15.36 19.24
N VAL A 212 -27.48 16.35 19.74
CA VAL A 212 -27.01 17.30 20.76
C VAL A 212 -28.06 17.36 21.85
N GLN A 213 -27.66 17.20 23.11
CA GLN A 213 -28.56 17.37 24.26
C GLN A 213 -28.84 18.85 24.49
N PRO A 214 -30.01 19.24 25.04
CA PRO A 214 -30.34 20.64 25.27
C PRO A 214 -29.34 21.41 26.15
N GLU A 215 -28.72 20.71 27.12
CA GLU A 215 -27.71 21.25 28.05
C GLU A 215 -26.28 21.25 27.49
N SER A 216 -26.05 20.70 26.29
CA SER A 216 -24.73 20.58 25.72
C SER A 216 -24.12 21.93 25.41
N THR A 217 -22.88 22.16 25.85
CA THR A 217 -22.10 23.38 25.63
C THR A 217 -20.76 23.06 25.00
N LYS A 218 -20.18 24.04 24.27
CA LYS A 218 -18.79 23.95 23.82
C LYS A 218 -17.84 23.96 25.00
N PHE A 219 -16.70 23.30 24.84
CA PHE A 219 -15.62 23.36 25.81
C PHE A 219 -14.90 24.71 25.71
N GLU A 220 -14.82 25.45 26.82
CA GLU A 220 -14.20 26.78 26.89
C GLU A 220 -12.74 26.71 27.39
N SER A 221 -12.34 25.57 27.98
CA SER A 221 -11.00 25.33 28.52
C SER A 221 -10.62 23.86 28.34
N ASP A 222 -9.32 23.57 28.47
CA ASP A 222 -8.79 22.22 28.49
C ASP A 222 -9.55 21.36 29.51
N THR A 223 -9.99 20.19 29.07
CA THR A 223 -10.81 19.30 29.89
C THR A 223 -10.57 17.84 29.57
N THR A 224 -10.99 16.96 30.46
CA THR A 224 -11.01 15.52 30.21
C THR A 224 -12.44 15.08 29.94
N ILE A 225 -12.64 14.38 28.87
CA ILE A 225 -13.93 13.81 28.46
C ILE A 225 -13.83 12.30 28.32
N TYR A 226 -14.97 11.63 28.33
CA TYR A 226 -15.09 10.20 28.03
C TYR A 226 -15.84 10.03 26.71
N ILE A 227 -15.33 9.17 25.84
CA ILE A 227 -15.90 8.96 24.50
C ILE A 227 -16.06 7.48 24.18
N ASN A 228 -17.15 7.16 23.49
CA ASN A 228 -17.20 6.01 22.61
C ASN A 228 -16.90 6.44 21.18
N TYR A 229 -16.21 5.60 20.43
CA TYR A 229 -15.98 5.86 19.02
C TYR A 229 -15.96 4.61 18.15
N THR A 230 -16.18 4.81 16.87
CA THR A 230 -16.00 3.79 15.83
C THR A 230 -15.27 4.43 14.64
N GLY A 231 -14.08 3.92 14.31
CA GLY A 231 -13.31 4.30 13.14
C GLY A 231 -13.65 3.43 11.94
N ARG A 232 -13.91 4.06 10.78
CA ARG A 232 -14.31 3.39 9.55
C ARG A 232 -13.53 3.88 8.33
N LEU A 233 -13.33 2.98 7.38
CA LEU A 233 -13.01 3.35 6.00
C LEU A 233 -14.29 3.80 5.28
N LEU A 234 -14.16 4.53 4.15
CA LEU A 234 -15.33 5.01 3.40
C LEU A 234 -16.12 3.87 2.72
N ASN A 235 -15.57 2.66 2.60
CA ASN A 235 -16.30 1.47 2.18
C ASN A 235 -17.18 0.86 3.30
N GLY A 236 -17.20 1.50 4.49
CA GLY A 236 -17.96 1.06 5.65
C GLY A 236 -17.24 0.09 6.57
N LYS A 237 -16.05 -0.41 6.19
CA LYS A 237 -15.27 -1.33 7.02
C LYS A 237 -14.84 -0.65 8.31
N VAL A 238 -15.17 -1.26 9.45
CA VAL A 238 -14.73 -0.81 10.77
C VAL A 238 -13.32 -1.35 11.03
N PHE A 239 -12.41 -0.44 11.43
CA PHE A 239 -11.04 -0.83 11.76
C PHE A 239 -10.73 -0.69 13.26
N ASP A 240 -11.49 0.11 13.98
CA ASP A 240 -11.34 0.29 15.43
C ASP A 240 -12.64 0.76 16.08
N THR A 241 -12.90 0.35 17.32
CA THR A 241 -14.06 0.81 18.10
C THR A 241 -13.88 0.55 19.58
N THR A 242 -14.50 1.37 20.43
CA THR A 242 -14.62 1.14 21.87
C THR A 242 -15.88 0.34 22.22
N ILE A 243 -16.75 0.06 21.27
CA ILE A 243 -18.07 -0.57 21.48
C ILE A 243 -17.97 -2.07 21.15
N LYS A 244 -18.20 -2.91 22.18
CA LYS A 244 -18.05 -4.37 22.08
C LYS A 244 -18.93 -4.98 20.99
N ASP A 245 -20.21 -4.63 20.96
CA ASP A 245 -21.17 -5.20 20.01
C ASP A 245 -20.80 -4.83 18.56
N THR A 246 -20.31 -3.60 18.35
CA THR A 246 -19.76 -3.17 17.06
C THR A 246 -18.53 -4.00 16.69
N ALA A 247 -17.61 -4.23 17.62
CA ALA A 247 -16.43 -5.04 17.35
C ALA A 247 -16.78 -6.48 16.96
N VAL A 248 -17.77 -7.08 17.64
CA VAL A 248 -18.26 -8.43 17.31
C VAL A 248 -18.94 -8.44 15.94
N CYS A 249 -19.81 -7.46 15.67
CA CYS A 249 -20.57 -7.37 14.42
C CYS A 249 -19.65 -7.24 13.18
N TYR A 250 -18.53 -6.52 13.32
CA TYR A 250 -17.58 -6.27 12.24
C TYR A 250 -16.34 -7.19 12.26
N GLY A 251 -16.35 -8.27 13.06
CA GLY A 251 -15.28 -9.27 13.07
C GLY A 251 -13.93 -8.79 13.63
N ILE A 252 -13.89 -7.65 14.32
CA ILE A 252 -12.66 -7.08 14.88
C ILE A 252 -12.56 -7.24 16.41
N TYR A 253 -13.42 -8.09 17.01
CA TYR A 253 -13.39 -8.35 18.44
C TYR A 253 -12.08 -9.03 18.87
N SER A 254 -11.48 -8.51 19.94
CA SER A 254 -10.32 -9.10 20.60
C SER A 254 -10.55 -9.20 22.10
N SER A 255 -10.36 -10.38 22.68
CA SER A 255 -10.50 -10.60 24.12
C SER A 255 -9.49 -9.84 24.97
N GLY A 256 -8.38 -9.42 24.38
CA GLY A 256 -7.34 -8.61 25.05
C GLY A 256 -7.63 -7.10 25.07
N LYS A 257 -8.66 -6.64 24.34
CA LYS A 257 -9.04 -5.23 24.27
C LYS A 257 -10.19 -4.93 25.26
N SER A 258 -10.08 -3.82 25.97
CA SER A 258 -11.19 -3.28 26.78
C SER A 258 -12.16 -2.51 25.88
N TYR A 259 -13.43 -2.86 25.96
CA TYR A 259 -14.53 -2.20 25.26
C TYR A 259 -15.36 -1.39 26.23
N LYS A 260 -14.95 -0.17 26.45
CA LYS A 260 -15.60 0.82 27.32
C LYS A 260 -15.23 2.23 26.90
N PRO A 261 -15.94 3.27 27.32
CA PRO A 261 -15.54 4.65 27.03
C PRO A 261 -14.10 4.91 27.41
N VAL A 262 -13.37 5.63 26.53
CA VAL A 262 -11.99 6.00 26.76
C VAL A 262 -11.89 7.46 27.16
N SER A 263 -10.96 7.76 28.06
CA SER A 263 -10.72 9.10 28.57
C SER A 263 -9.74 9.85 27.65
N VAL A 264 -10.12 11.06 27.26
CA VAL A 264 -9.36 11.94 26.34
C VAL A 264 -9.15 13.31 26.99
N SER A 265 -7.91 13.77 27.02
CA SER A 265 -7.54 15.14 27.40
C SER A 265 -7.68 16.04 26.17
N VAL A 266 -8.78 16.79 26.11
CA VAL A 266 -9.06 17.74 25.03
C VAL A 266 -8.31 19.04 25.28
N LYS A 267 -7.65 19.54 24.23
CA LYS A 267 -6.95 20.82 24.21
C LYS A 267 -7.72 21.82 23.35
N VAL A 268 -8.19 22.90 23.97
CA VAL A 268 -9.08 23.86 23.30
C VAL A 268 -8.31 24.83 22.41
N GLU A 269 -7.15 25.34 22.88
CA GLU A 269 -6.34 26.30 22.11
C GLU A 269 -5.57 25.61 20.97
N ASP A 270 -5.09 24.38 21.21
CA ASP A 270 -4.36 23.57 20.20
C ASP A 270 -4.87 22.14 20.20
N TYR A 271 -5.89 21.89 19.38
CA TYR A 271 -6.51 20.56 19.27
C TYR A 271 -5.50 19.47 18.86
N THR A 272 -4.37 19.81 18.22
CA THR A 272 -3.36 18.83 17.81
C THR A 272 -2.66 18.17 19.00
N GLN A 273 -2.74 18.77 20.19
CA GLN A 273 -2.22 18.22 21.45
C GLN A 273 -3.23 17.38 22.20
N THR A 274 -4.44 17.19 21.67
CA THR A 274 -5.45 16.30 22.26
C THR A 274 -4.93 14.86 22.25
N SER A 275 -5.06 14.17 23.39
CA SER A 275 -4.44 12.87 23.60
C SER A 275 -5.29 11.93 24.44
N PHE A 276 -5.07 10.62 24.29
CA PHE A 276 -5.61 9.63 25.23
C PHE A 276 -4.97 9.80 26.61
N THR A 277 -5.79 9.95 27.65
CA THR A 277 -5.29 10.18 29.02
C THR A 277 -4.47 9.00 29.53
N SER A 278 -4.84 7.77 29.17
CA SER A 278 -4.19 6.55 29.66
C SER A 278 -2.78 6.33 29.12
N SER A 279 -2.49 6.77 27.88
CA SER A 279 -1.20 6.56 27.21
C SER A 279 -0.41 7.84 26.97
N GLY A 280 -1.07 9.01 27.06
CA GLY A 280 -0.49 10.30 26.65
C GLY A 280 -0.24 10.41 25.14
N SER A 281 -0.66 9.40 24.36
CA SER A 281 -0.49 9.43 22.89
C SER A 281 -1.45 10.42 22.27
N THR A 282 -0.90 11.35 21.46
CA THR A 282 -1.72 12.28 20.67
C THR A 282 -2.61 11.54 19.69
N LEU A 283 -3.79 12.08 19.47
CA LEU A 283 -4.73 11.59 18.47
C LEU A 283 -4.31 12.07 17.07
N ILE A 284 -4.74 11.37 16.02
CA ILE A 284 -4.59 11.86 14.65
C ILE A 284 -5.38 13.17 14.48
N ASP A 285 -4.86 14.08 13.66
CA ASP A 285 -5.38 15.45 13.53
C ASP A 285 -6.89 15.51 13.21
N GLY A 286 -7.37 14.65 12.31
CA GLY A 286 -8.78 14.61 11.95
C GLY A 286 -9.70 14.21 13.11
N PHE A 287 -9.24 13.28 13.96
CA PHE A 287 -9.98 12.88 15.16
C PHE A 287 -10.00 14.01 16.20
N SER A 288 -8.84 14.59 16.50
CA SER A 288 -8.72 15.72 17.43
C SER A 288 -9.54 16.92 16.97
N TYR A 289 -9.50 17.23 15.66
CA TYR A 289 -10.30 18.29 15.08
C TYR A 289 -11.80 18.00 15.17
N THR A 290 -12.21 16.73 15.05
CA THR A 290 -13.63 16.36 15.27
C THR A 290 -14.06 16.67 16.68
N LEU A 291 -13.27 16.30 17.69
CA LEU A 291 -13.58 16.62 19.09
C LEU A 291 -13.67 18.13 19.33
N SER A 292 -12.84 18.95 18.67
CA SER A 292 -12.89 20.41 18.78
C SER A 292 -14.17 21.03 18.18
N GLN A 293 -14.88 20.33 17.31
CA GLN A 293 -16.17 20.78 16.75
C GLN A 293 -17.34 20.41 17.67
N MET A 294 -17.18 19.37 18.48
CA MET A 294 -18.23 18.79 19.32
C MET A 294 -18.52 19.62 20.58
N LYS A 295 -19.73 19.44 21.10
CA LYS A 295 -20.16 19.90 22.41
C LYS A 295 -20.18 18.76 23.42
N SER A 296 -20.31 19.06 24.68
CA SER A 296 -20.52 18.03 25.72
C SER A 296 -21.76 17.17 25.38
N LEU A 297 -21.69 15.87 25.68
CA LEU A 297 -22.79 14.89 25.46
C LEU A 297 -23.32 14.86 24.01
N GLU A 298 -22.53 15.30 23.06
CA GLU A 298 -22.87 15.25 21.62
C GLU A 298 -22.44 13.95 20.98
N LYS A 299 -23.23 13.50 20.02
CA LYS A 299 -22.86 12.47 19.07
C LYS A 299 -22.69 13.08 17.69
N GLY A 300 -21.56 12.79 17.04
CA GLY A 300 -21.23 13.34 15.75
C GLY A 300 -20.16 12.55 15.03
N SER A 301 -19.96 12.89 13.77
CA SER A 301 -18.99 12.21 12.89
C SER A 301 -18.03 13.21 12.25
N GLY A 302 -16.73 12.89 12.28
CA GLY A 302 -15.70 13.53 11.48
C GLY A 302 -15.33 12.66 10.27
N ILE A 303 -15.28 13.25 9.08
CA ILE A 303 -14.96 12.56 7.85
C ILE A 303 -13.86 13.36 7.16
N PHE A 304 -12.70 12.75 6.88
CA PHE A 304 -11.54 13.50 6.46
C PHE A 304 -10.57 12.71 5.59
N ILE A 305 -9.76 13.46 4.83
CA ILE A 305 -8.70 12.92 3.98
C ILE A 305 -7.56 12.33 4.81
N ALA A 306 -6.79 11.45 4.19
CA ALA A 306 -5.70 10.74 4.84
C ALA A 306 -4.63 11.65 5.46
N ASN A 307 -4.41 12.85 4.93
CA ASN A 307 -3.45 13.80 5.49
C ASN A 307 -3.80 14.24 6.93
N LEU A 308 -5.06 14.12 7.32
CA LEU A 308 -5.53 14.33 8.70
C LEU A 308 -5.62 13.02 9.51
N GLY A 309 -5.22 11.91 8.90
CA GLY A 309 -5.25 10.57 9.48
C GLY A 309 -3.90 9.87 9.38
N TYR A 310 -3.82 8.77 8.62
CA TYR A 310 -2.62 7.94 8.52
C TYR A 310 -1.76 8.25 7.28
N GLY A 311 -2.10 9.27 6.50
CA GLY A 311 -1.29 9.80 5.40
C GLY A 311 -0.95 8.81 4.30
N ALA A 312 0.24 8.98 3.74
CA ALA A 312 0.79 8.15 2.66
C ALA A 312 1.19 6.74 3.11
N SER A 313 1.34 6.51 4.41
CA SER A 313 1.77 5.22 4.94
C SER A 313 0.61 4.28 5.24
N GLY A 314 -0.58 4.82 5.52
CA GLY A 314 -1.68 4.03 6.05
C GLY A 314 -1.35 3.41 7.42
N SER A 315 -2.00 2.30 7.77
CA SER A 315 -1.70 1.52 8.97
C SER A 315 -1.79 0.03 8.69
N GLY A 316 -0.65 -0.59 8.47
CA GLY A 316 -0.53 -2.01 8.14
C GLY A 316 -1.39 -2.41 6.93
N ASN A 317 -2.05 -3.58 7.04
CA ASN A 317 -3.00 -4.05 6.03
C ASN A 317 -4.44 -3.63 6.31
N VAL A 318 -4.67 -2.84 7.38
CA VAL A 318 -6.00 -2.47 7.88
C VAL A 318 -6.48 -1.15 7.28
N ILE A 319 -5.57 -0.18 7.15
CA ILE A 319 -5.83 1.14 6.55
C ILE A 319 -4.82 1.34 5.43
N ALA A 320 -5.30 1.32 4.20
CA ALA A 320 -4.46 1.49 3.02
C ALA A 320 -3.81 2.89 2.97
N PRO A 321 -2.66 3.06 2.28
CA PRO A 321 -2.11 4.37 1.96
C PRO A 321 -3.18 5.30 1.35
N TYR A 322 -3.17 6.56 1.75
CA TYR A 322 -4.08 7.62 1.27
C TYR A 322 -5.58 7.36 1.52
N ALA A 323 -5.93 6.44 2.43
CA ALA A 323 -7.33 6.14 2.74
C ALA A 323 -7.98 7.28 3.54
N PRO A 324 -9.05 7.93 3.03
CA PRO A 324 -9.89 8.82 3.82
C PRO A 324 -10.61 8.03 4.92
N LEU A 325 -10.90 8.68 6.04
CA LEU A 325 -11.46 8.06 7.23
C LEU A 325 -12.74 8.72 7.68
N ARG A 326 -13.57 7.94 8.38
CA ARG A 326 -14.70 8.42 9.16
C ARG A 326 -14.57 7.94 10.60
N PHE A 327 -14.80 8.84 11.55
CA PHE A 327 -14.96 8.52 12.96
C PHE A 327 -16.33 8.97 13.44
N ASP A 328 -17.11 8.00 13.90
CA ASP A 328 -18.35 8.24 14.64
C ASP A 328 -17.98 8.33 16.12
N ILE A 329 -18.27 9.44 16.77
CA ILE A 329 -17.86 9.72 18.15
C ILE A 329 -19.10 10.10 18.97
N GLU A 330 -19.17 9.58 20.19
CA GLU A 330 -20.18 9.93 21.20
C GLU A 330 -19.47 10.32 22.50
N ILE A 331 -19.68 11.57 22.92
CA ILE A 331 -19.19 12.05 24.23
C ILE A 331 -20.19 11.61 25.27
N VAL A 332 -19.73 10.85 26.26
CA VAL A 332 -20.55 10.26 27.34
C VAL A 332 -20.14 10.80 28.69
N GLU A 333 -21.02 10.65 29.69
CA GLU A 333 -20.66 10.92 31.08
C GLU A 333 -19.54 9.99 31.55
N GLY A 334 -18.65 10.49 32.40
CA GLY A 334 -17.62 9.67 33.02
C GLY A 334 -18.23 8.62 33.94
N GLU A 335 -17.70 7.40 33.93
CA GLU A 335 -17.99 6.45 34.99
C GLU A 335 -17.29 6.94 36.29
N ASP A 336 -18.06 7.17 37.36
CA ASP A 336 -17.53 7.47 38.69
C ASP A 336 -16.75 6.30 39.29
#